data_3c6180aef335d907e92908f8535863e8
#
_entry.id   3c6180aef335d907e92908f8535863e8
#
_cell.length_a   1.000
_cell.length_b   1.000
_cell.length_c   1.000
_cell.angle_alpha   90.00
_cell.angle_beta   90.00
_cell.angle_gamma   90.00
#
_symmetry.space_group_name_H-M   'P 1'
#
loop_
_entity.id
_entity.type
_entity.pdbx_description
1 polymer ?
#
loop_
_entity_poly.entity_id
_entity_poly.type
_entity_poly.pdbx_seq_one_letter_code
_entity_poly.pdbx_strand_id
1 'polypeptide(L)'
;AYMESAPWPKRRAFRGWYLPYELEQYNWASAERQAQLIPWLDAFSRTAQATSRGVPCISTYHSRLPGDGSLMKLWQGILDQVRIHPMIQDGVGVAGLANYQALAPLHDMLLARRASFDLILELFEELPSGSTDGSTFKARSAEFGRVKEQWEVARGYGAKRVVAFAIDPWVIDDTPEARALMRAWLDARV
;
A
#
# COMPACT_ATOMS: atom_id res chain seq x y z
N ALA A 1 -3.61 -24.59 0.73
CA ALA A 1 -2.74 -25.36 -0.18
C ALA A 1 -1.34 -24.75 -0.30
N TYR A 2 -1.12 -23.62 -1.07
CA TYR A 2 0.25 -23.12 -1.31
C TYR A 2 1.00 -22.74 -0.01
N MET A 3 0.41 -21.95 0.86
CA MET A 3 1.06 -21.52 2.11
C MET A 3 1.45 -22.68 3.02
N GLU A 4 0.69 -23.76 3.02
CA GLU A 4 0.92 -24.95 3.85
C GLU A 4 2.07 -25.81 3.31
N SER A 5 2.27 -25.83 1.98
CA SER A 5 3.32 -26.61 1.32
C SER A 5 4.59 -25.83 1.01
N ALA A 6 4.54 -24.50 1.08
CA ALA A 6 5.67 -23.65 0.72
C ALA A 6 6.87 -23.85 1.65
N PRO A 7 8.10 -23.87 1.12
CA PRO A 7 9.31 -24.06 1.93
C PRO A 7 9.73 -22.76 2.67
N TRP A 8 9.18 -21.61 2.28
CA TRP A 8 9.62 -20.29 2.73
C TRP A 8 9.47 -20.05 4.23
N PRO A 9 8.35 -20.46 4.90
CA PRO A 9 8.17 -20.23 6.34
C PRO A 9 9.28 -20.84 7.22
N LYS A 10 9.96 -21.87 6.70
CA LYS A 10 11.10 -22.52 7.39
C LYS A 10 12.41 -21.72 7.29
N ARG A 11 12.48 -20.72 6.42
CA ARG A 11 13.69 -19.92 6.24
C ARG A 11 13.79 -18.82 7.31
N ARG A 12 15.00 -18.60 7.83
CA ARG A 12 15.26 -17.56 8.86
C ARG A 12 14.90 -16.15 8.38
N ALA A 13 15.05 -15.87 7.10
CA ALA A 13 14.76 -14.58 6.50
C ALA A 13 13.26 -14.35 6.25
N PHE A 14 12.42 -15.39 6.32
CA PHE A 14 10.98 -15.25 6.10
C PHE A 14 10.34 -14.47 7.25
N ARG A 15 9.57 -13.42 6.93
CA ARG A 15 8.95 -12.51 7.90
C ARG A 15 7.44 -12.61 7.97
N GLY A 16 6.81 -13.18 6.96
CA GLY A 16 5.35 -13.28 6.88
C GLY A 16 4.86 -13.33 5.44
N TRP A 17 3.56 -13.40 5.30
CA TRP A 17 2.89 -13.43 4.02
C TRP A 17 2.40 -12.03 3.64
N TYR A 18 2.61 -11.66 2.39
CA TYR A 18 1.98 -10.54 1.74
C TYR A 18 0.95 -11.07 0.74
N LEU A 19 -0.27 -10.56 0.82
CA LEU A 19 -1.33 -10.90 -0.12
C LEU A 19 -1.21 -9.98 -1.34
N PRO A 20 -0.98 -10.53 -2.54
CA PRO A 20 -0.73 -9.72 -3.74
C PRO A 20 -2.02 -9.17 -4.34
N TYR A 21 -2.87 -8.60 -3.50
CA TYR A 21 -4.10 -7.92 -3.87
C TYR A 21 -4.10 -6.52 -3.27
N GLU A 22 -4.91 -5.65 -3.86
CA GLU A 22 -5.06 -4.28 -3.40
C GLU A 22 -6.53 -4.01 -3.09
N LEU A 23 -6.77 -3.44 -1.93
CA LEU A 23 -8.11 -3.07 -1.49
C LEU A 23 -8.33 -1.58 -1.68
N GLU A 24 -9.51 -1.22 -2.17
CA GLU A 24 -9.91 0.18 -2.29
C GLU A 24 -11.44 0.32 -2.17
N GLN A 25 -11.93 1.54 -1.98
CA GLN A 25 -13.33 1.74 -1.61
C GLN A 25 -14.31 1.59 -2.78
N TYR A 26 -13.89 1.89 -4.01
CA TYR A 26 -14.78 1.85 -5.16
C TYR A 26 -15.36 0.44 -5.40
N ASN A 27 -14.51 -0.58 -5.34
CA ASN A 27 -14.93 -1.96 -5.55
C ASN A 27 -15.40 -2.66 -4.26
N TRP A 28 -14.85 -2.29 -3.08
CA TRP A 28 -15.00 -3.14 -1.90
C TRP A 28 -15.81 -2.54 -0.76
N ALA A 29 -16.18 -1.25 -0.82
CA ALA A 29 -16.85 -0.61 0.32
C ALA A 29 -18.34 -0.93 0.48
N SER A 30 -19.01 -1.50 -0.52
CA SER A 30 -20.43 -1.89 -0.37
C SER A 30 -20.59 -3.04 0.63
N ALA A 31 -21.71 -3.07 1.34
CA ALA A 31 -22.00 -4.12 2.32
C ALA A 31 -22.00 -5.53 1.68
N GLU A 32 -22.51 -5.65 0.45
CA GLU A 32 -22.52 -6.91 -0.29
C GLU A 32 -21.10 -7.41 -0.58
N ARG A 33 -20.22 -6.53 -1.06
CA ARG A 33 -18.82 -6.87 -1.35
C ARG A 33 -18.05 -7.20 -0.08
N GLN A 34 -18.26 -6.46 0.99
CA GLN A 34 -17.64 -6.74 2.29
C GLN A 34 -18.09 -8.09 2.85
N ALA A 35 -19.38 -8.47 2.69
CA ALA A 35 -19.88 -9.78 3.10
C ALA A 35 -19.19 -10.96 2.40
N GLN A 36 -18.64 -10.75 1.20
CA GLN A 36 -17.85 -11.74 0.48
C GLN A 36 -16.36 -11.66 0.84
N LEU A 37 -15.82 -10.45 0.90
CA LEU A 37 -14.39 -10.18 1.13
C LEU A 37 -13.91 -10.60 2.53
N ILE A 38 -14.67 -10.23 3.56
CA ILE A 38 -14.25 -10.40 4.95
C ILE A 38 -14.07 -11.88 5.33
N PRO A 39 -15.01 -12.80 5.04
CA PRO A 39 -14.79 -14.22 5.31
C PRO A 39 -13.62 -14.82 4.55
N TRP A 40 -13.39 -14.37 3.30
CA TRP A 40 -12.26 -14.81 2.50
C TRP A 40 -10.93 -14.33 3.11
N LEU A 41 -10.84 -13.05 3.49
CA LEU A 41 -9.64 -12.49 4.15
C LEU A 41 -9.38 -13.19 5.49
N ASP A 42 -10.41 -13.51 6.26
CA ASP A 42 -10.26 -14.19 7.55
C ASP A 42 -9.71 -15.61 7.37
N ALA A 43 -10.26 -16.39 6.43
CA ALA A 43 -9.75 -17.72 6.11
C ALA A 43 -8.28 -17.66 5.65
N PHE A 44 -7.94 -16.68 4.80
CA PHE A 44 -6.58 -16.46 4.31
C PHE A 44 -5.64 -16.07 5.45
N SER A 45 -6.07 -15.14 6.30
CA SER A 45 -5.29 -14.66 7.44
C SER A 45 -4.99 -15.79 8.44
N ARG A 46 -5.98 -16.63 8.76
CA ARG A 46 -5.76 -17.81 9.62
C ARG A 46 -4.74 -18.77 9.04
N THR A 47 -4.84 -19.07 7.75
CA THR A 47 -3.85 -19.96 7.08
C THR A 47 -2.45 -19.34 7.11
N ALA A 48 -2.34 -18.05 6.84
CA ALA A 48 -1.07 -17.33 6.90
C ALA A 48 -0.44 -17.37 8.29
N GLN A 49 -1.24 -17.16 9.33
CA GLN A 49 -0.77 -17.20 10.73
C GLN A 49 -0.40 -18.62 11.17
N ALA A 50 -1.11 -19.63 10.71
CA ALA A 50 -0.78 -21.04 11.00
C ALA A 50 0.55 -21.48 10.35
N THR A 51 0.93 -20.87 9.23
CA THR A 51 2.14 -21.21 8.46
C THR A 51 3.30 -20.25 8.69
N SER A 52 3.09 -19.15 9.43
CA SER A 52 4.14 -18.17 9.75
C SER A 52 3.93 -17.58 11.14
N ARG A 53 4.95 -16.84 11.64
CA ARG A 53 4.87 -16.18 12.96
C ARG A 53 4.24 -14.78 12.89
N GLY A 54 3.91 -14.31 11.69
CA GLY A 54 3.47 -12.94 11.46
C GLY A 54 2.00 -12.85 11.05
N VAL A 55 1.41 -11.69 11.32
CA VAL A 55 0.13 -11.30 10.73
C VAL A 55 0.37 -11.00 9.26
N PRO A 56 -0.44 -11.53 8.32
CA PRO A 56 -0.26 -11.23 6.90
C PRO A 56 -0.55 -9.77 6.60
N CYS A 57 0.12 -9.26 5.56
CA CYS A 57 -0.08 -7.89 5.08
C CYS A 57 -0.89 -7.90 3.78
N ILE A 58 -1.60 -6.81 3.51
CA ILE A 58 -2.25 -6.53 2.23
C ILE A 58 -2.20 -5.03 1.95
N SER A 59 -2.00 -4.65 0.68
CA SER A 59 -2.01 -3.24 0.29
C SER A 59 -3.42 -2.68 0.19
N THR A 60 -3.48 -1.37 0.34
CA THR A 60 -4.69 -0.57 0.13
C THR A 60 -4.33 0.81 -0.40
N TYR A 61 -5.20 1.38 -1.22
CA TYR A 61 -5.08 2.74 -1.74
C TYR A 61 -6.44 3.44 -1.77
N HIS A 62 -6.44 4.75 -1.90
CA HIS A 62 -7.66 5.52 -2.12
C HIS A 62 -7.91 5.64 -3.63
N SER A 63 -8.99 5.02 -4.13
CA SER A 63 -9.38 5.10 -5.53
C SER A 63 -9.90 6.51 -5.87
N ARG A 64 -9.51 7.02 -7.04
CA ARG A 64 -10.05 8.27 -7.61
C ARG A 64 -11.37 8.06 -8.36
N LEU A 65 -11.79 6.81 -8.57
CA LEU A 65 -13.04 6.51 -9.23
C LEU A 65 -14.23 6.96 -8.37
N PRO A 66 -15.25 7.59 -8.96
CA PRO A 66 -16.41 8.07 -8.21
C PRO A 66 -17.23 6.90 -7.66
N GLY A 67 -17.58 6.96 -6.38
CA GLY A 67 -18.39 5.95 -5.71
C GLY A 67 -18.77 6.42 -4.30
N ASP A 68 -19.80 5.78 -3.75
CA ASP A 68 -20.31 6.11 -2.41
C ASP A 68 -19.53 5.41 -1.28
N GLY A 69 -18.43 4.77 -1.63
CA GLY A 69 -17.64 3.98 -0.71
C GLY A 69 -16.70 4.81 0.17
N SER A 70 -16.44 4.32 1.37
CA SER A 70 -15.47 4.89 2.30
C SER A 70 -14.37 3.88 2.60
N LEU A 71 -13.12 4.24 2.28
CA LEU A 71 -11.96 3.41 2.59
C LEU A 71 -11.82 3.18 4.10
N MET A 72 -12.12 4.21 4.91
CA MET A 72 -12.12 4.09 6.36
C MET A 72 -13.15 3.06 6.84
N LYS A 73 -14.40 3.09 6.34
CA LYS A 73 -15.44 2.13 6.73
C LYS A 73 -15.12 0.70 6.27
N LEU A 74 -14.54 0.55 5.08
CA LEU A 74 -14.05 -0.74 4.60
C LEU A 74 -13.05 -1.35 5.59
N TRP A 75 -12.03 -0.59 5.95
CA TRP A 75 -11.00 -1.06 6.88
C TRP A 75 -11.51 -1.24 8.31
N GLN A 76 -12.48 -0.44 8.74
CA GLN A 76 -13.15 -0.66 10.02
C GLN A 76 -13.82 -2.04 10.04
N GLY A 77 -14.61 -2.37 9.02
CA GLY A 77 -15.29 -3.68 8.91
C GLY A 77 -14.30 -4.85 8.84
N ILE A 78 -13.18 -4.68 8.12
CA ILE A 78 -12.12 -5.71 8.05
C ILE A 78 -11.48 -5.90 9.42
N LEU A 79 -11.00 -4.84 10.06
CA LEU A 79 -10.25 -4.92 11.32
C LEU A 79 -11.11 -5.33 12.53
N ASP A 80 -12.43 -5.23 12.43
CA ASP A 80 -13.35 -5.76 13.44
C ASP A 80 -13.42 -7.29 13.45
N GLN A 81 -13.04 -7.93 12.33
CA GLN A 81 -13.27 -9.37 12.13
C GLN A 81 -12.00 -10.13 11.70
N VAL A 82 -11.04 -9.45 11.07
CA VAL A 82 -9.87 -10.09 10.47
C VAL A 82 -8.58 -9.59 11.10
N ARG A 83 -7.71 -10.49 11.46
CA ARG A 83 -6.37 -10.16 11.94
C ARG A 83 -5.41 -10.02 10.76
N ILE A 84 -5.31 -8.82 10.19
CA ILE A 84 -4.53 -8.49 9.02
C ILE A 84 -3.84 -7.14 9.21
N HIS A 85 -2.68 -6.95 8.56
CA HIS A 85 -1.89 -5.72 8.68
C HIS A 85 -2.03 -4.88 7.40
N PRO A 86 -2.62 -3.68 7.47
CA PRO A 86 -2.75 -2.81 6.32
C PRO A 86 -1.40 -2.20 5.92
N MET A 87 -1.13 -2.17 4.61
CA MET A 87 -0.05 -1.43 3.98
C MET A 87 -0.68 -0.35 3.10
N ILE A 88 -0.64 0.89 3.54
CA ILE A 88 -1.32 2.00 2.88
C ILE A 88 -0.42 2.57 1.80
N GLN A 89 -0.84 2.53 0.55
CA GLN A 89 -0.20 3.27 -0.53
C GLN A 89 -0.54 4.75 -0.38
N ASP A 90 0.47 5.61 -0.41
CA ASP A 90 0.26 7.05 -0.28
C ASP A 90 -0.46 7.66 -1.49
N GLY A 91 -0.45 6.96 -2.63
CA GLY A 91 -1.12 7.37 -3.86
C GLY A 91 -0.57 8.67 -4.47
N VAL A 92 0.59 9.11 -4.01
CA VAL A 92 1.18 10.38 -4.43
C VAL A 92 1.68 10.33 -5.87
N GLY A 93 2.10 9.16 -6.33
CA GLY A 93 2.48 8.93 -7.73
C GLY A 93 1.35 9.17 -8.71
N VAL A 94 0.11 8.99 -8.25
CA VAL A 94 -1.11 9.06 -9.07
C VAL A 94 -1.89 10.37 -8.83
N ALA A 95 -1.96 10.84 -7.59
CA ALA A 95 -2.83 11.95 -7.19
C ALA A 95 -2.09 13.14 -6.56
N GLY A 96 -0.76 13.08 -6.48
CA GLY A 96 0.06 14.10 -5.84
C GLY A 96 -0.07 14.10 -4.31
N LEU A 97 0.65 15.01 -3.66
CA LEU A 97 0.69 15.11 -2.18
C LEU A 97 -0.69 15.36 -1.54
N ALA A 98 -1.63 15.93 -2.29
CA ALA A 98 -2.99 16.14 -1.80
C ALA A 98 -3.71 14.83 -1.46
N ASN A 99 -3.25 13.68 -1.95
CA ASN A 99 -3.84 12.38 -1.64
C ASN A 99 -3.78 12.02 -0.14
N TYR A 100 -2.83 12.58 0.61
CA TYR A 100 -2.82 12.41 2.07
C TYR A 100 -4.09 12.94 2.74
N GLN A 101 -4.76 13.94 2.17
CA GLN A 101 -6.06 14.44 2.67
C GLN A 101 -7.17 13.40 2.44
N ALA A 102 -7.16 12.71 1.30
CA ALA A 102 -8.11 11.63 1.02
C ALA A 102 -7.89 10.40 1.93
N LEU A 103 -6.66 10.15 2.35
CA LEU A 103 -6.31 9.08 3.27
C LEU A 103 -6.54 9.44 4.75
N ALA A 104 -6.70 10.72 5.10
CA ALA A 104 -6.81 11.15 6.49
C ALA A 104 -7.90 10.41 7.30
N PRO A 105 -9.13 10.17 6.79
CA PRO A 105 -10.14 9.44 7.57
C PRO A 105 -9.70 8.02 7.94
N LEU A 106 -9.01 7.30 7.04
CA LEU A 106 -8.45 5.98 7.32
C LEU A 106 -7.32 6.08 8.34
N HIS A 107 -6.40 7.00 8.13
CA HIS A 107 -5.25 7.23 9.00
C HIS A 107 -5.68 7.53 10.43
N ASP A 108 -6.61 8.48 10.63
CA ASP A 108 -7.11 8.87 11.95
C ASP A 108 -7.81 7.70 12.66
N MET A 109 -8.58 6.89 11.92
CA MET A 109 -9.22 5.69 12.46
C MET A 109 -8.19 4.66 12.92
N LEU A 110 -7.11 4.44 12.15
CA LEU A 110 -6.05 3.50 12.53
C LEU A 110 -5.30 3.97 13.78
N LEU A 111 -4.98 5.27 13.87
CA LEU A 111 -4.35 5.84 15.06
C LEU A 111 -5.26 5.75 16.29
N ALA A 112 -6.53 6.10 16.16
CA ALA A 112 -7.50 6.02 17.25
C ALA A 112 -7.67 4.59 17.78
N ARG A 113 -7.59 3.60 16.90
CA ARG A 113 -7.62 2.16 17.24
C ARG A 113 -6.27 1.62 17.74
N ARG A 114 -5.21 2.41 17.69
CA ARG A 114 -3.82 1.95 17.90
C ARG A 114 -3.48 0.75 16.99
N ALA A 115 -4.06 0.70 15.81
CA ALA A 115 -3.80 -0.33 14.82
C ALA A 115 -2.42 -0.09 14.19
N SER A 116 -1.61 -1.15 14.11
CA SER A 116 -0.33 -1.08 13.41
C SER A 116 -0.55 -1.16 11.90
N PHE A 117 0.09 -0.29 11.14
CA PHE A 117 0.06 -0.25 9.69
C PHE A 117 1.43 0.15 9.12
N ASP A 118 1.65 -0.12 7.84
CA ASP A 118 2.81 0.38 7.09
C ASP A 118 2.35 1.43 6.07
N LEU A 119 3.26 2.34 5.70
CA LEU A 119 3.04 3.32 4.64
C LEU A 119 3.93 2.97 3.44
N ILE A 120 3.33 2.89 2.26
CA ILE A 120 4.04 2.66 0.99
C ILE A 120 4.16 4.00 0.27
N LEU A 121 5.39 4.42 -0.02
CA LEU A 121 5.69 5.62 -0.80
C LEU A 121 5.85 5.23 -2.27
N GLU A 122 5.08 5.85 -3.16
CA GLU A 122 5.16 5.66 -4.59
C GLU A 122 6.30 6.49 -5.18
N LEU A 123 7.31 5.82 -5.73
CA LEU A 123 8.49 6.46 -6.33
C LEU A 123 8.32 6.76 -7.83
N PHE A 124 7.11 6.70 -8.33
CA PHE A 124 6.76 6.99 -9.71
C PHE A 124 5.81 8.19 -9.80
N GLU A 125 5.67 8.73 -10.98
CA GLU A 125 4.65 9.71 -11.34
C GLU A 125 3.85 9.17 -12.52
N GLU A 126 2.53 9.06 -12.36
CA GLU A 126 1.63 8.65 -13.44
C GLU A 126 1.63 9.71 -14.55
N LEU A 127 1.79 9.25 -15.77
CA LEU A 127 1.71 10.09 -16.95
C LEU A 127 0.27 10.15 -17.47
N PRO A 128 -0.14 11.27 -18.11
CA PRO A 128 -1.45 11.36 -18.71
C PRO A 128 -1.73 10.17 -19.62
N SER A 129 -2.85 9.51 -19.44
CA SER A 129 -3.29 8.36 -20.21
C SER A 129 -4.75 8.55 -20.66
N GLY A 130 -5.17 7.79 -21.66
CA GLY A 130 -6.53 7.90 -22.23
C GLY A 130 -7.63 7.27 -21.39
N SER A 131 -7.29 6.62 -20.26
CA SER A 131 -8.24 5.91 -19.41
C SER A 131 -7.95 6.20 -17.93
N THR A 132 -9.01 6.25 -17.13
CA THR A 132 -8.93 6.42 -15.66
C THR A 132 -9.02 5.10 -14.89
N ASP A 133 -9.19 3.98 -15.60
CA ASP A 133 -9.35 2.64 -15.02
C ASP A 133 -8.02 1.87 -14.85
N GLY A 134 -6.91 2.51 -15.17
CA GLY A 134 -5.57 1.90 -15.12
C GLY A 134 -5.20 1.04 -16.32
N SER A 135 -6.10 0.80 -17.27
CA SER A 135 -5.84 -0.04 -18.46
C SER A 135 -4.73 0.50 -19.36
N THR A 136 -4.49 1.82 -19.31
CA THR A 136 -3.46 2.54 -20.06
C THR A 136 -2.41 3.17 -19.15
N PHE A 137 -2.21 2.61 -17.96
CA PHE A 137 -1.26 3.13 -16.99
C PHE A 137 0.15 3.25 -17.58
N LYS A 138 0.70 4.45 -17.48
CA LYS A 138 2.08 4.78 -17.82
C LYS A 138 2.65 5.64 -16.71
N ALA A 139 3.89 5.39 -16.37
CA ALA A 139 4.55 6.16 -15.32
C ALA A 139 6.03 6.40 -15.67
N ARG A 140 6.62 7.34 -14.98
CA ARG A 140 8.06 7.60 -14.96
C ARG A 140 8.55 7.67 -13.51
N SER A 141 9.85 7.65 -13.31
CA SER A 141 10.43 7.89 -11.99
C SER A 141 10.05 9.28 -11.48
N ALA A 142 9.74 9.37 -10.20
CA ALA A 142 9.43 10.63 -9.55
C ALA A 142 10.64 11.56 -9.50
N GLU A 143 10.39 12.87 -9.46
CA GLU A 143 11.42 13.84 -9.11
C GLU A 143 11.79 13.73 -7.63
N PHE A 144 13.09 13.86 -7.31
CA PHE A 144 13.59 13.73 -5.94
C PHE A 144 12.97 14.73 -4.97
N GLY A 145 12.67 15.95 -5.42
CA GLY A 145 11.99 16.97 -4.58
C GLY A 145 10.67 16.46 -4.03
N ARG A 146 9.83 15.85 -4.90
CA ARG A 146 8.56 15.25 -4.49
C ARG A 146 8.76 14.07 -3.53
N VAL A 147 9.70 13.17 -3.82
CA VAL A 147 10.00 12.02 -2.94
C VAL A 147 10.47 12.48 -1.55
N LYS A 148 11.24 13.57 -1.49
CA LYS A 148 11.65 14.18 -0.22
C LYS A 148 10.45 14.70 0.58
N GLU A 149 9.51 15.38 -0.07
CA GLU A 149 8.28 15.85 0.60
C GLU A 149 7.42 14.68 1.11
N GLN A 150 7.26 13.59 0.32
CA GLN A 150 6.61 12.36 0.79
C GLN A 150 7.31 11.80 2.02
N TRP A 151 8.64 11.75 2.01
CA TRP A 151 9.43 11.25 3.13
C TRP A 151 9.24 12.08 4.40
N GLU A 152 9.20 13.41 4.29
CA GLU A 152 8.93 14.29 5.43
C GLU A 152 7.53 14.05 6.03
N VAL A 153 6.51 13.84 5.20
CA VAL A 153 5.18 13.44 5.67
C VAL A 153 5.24 12.06 6.35
N ALA A 154 5.91 11.10 5.72
CA ALA A 154 5.99 9.71 6.21
C ALA A 154 6.62 9.61 7.61
N ARG A 155 7.63 10.45 7.92
CA ARG A 155 8.29 10.49 9.24
C ARG A 155 7.35 10.83 10.39
N GLY A 156 6.31 11.62 10.12
CA GLY A 156 5.28 12.01 11.10
C GLY A 156 4.01 11.17 11.05
N TYR A 157 3.90 10.22 10.11
CA TYR A 157 2.65 9.54 9.80
C TYR A 157 2.26 8.45 10.83
N GLY A 158 3.15 8.07 11.73
CA GLY A 158 2.87 7.04 12.74
C GLY A 158 2.86 5.60 12.20
N ALA A 159 3.29 5.39 10.96
CA ALA A 159 3.43 4.07 10.38
C ALA A 159 4.53 3.26 11.09
N LYS A 160 4.33 1.96 11.22
CA LYS A 160 5.34 1.04 11.78
C LYS A 160 6.57 0.93 10.89
N ARG A 161 6.35 0.92 9.59
CA ARG A 161 7.40 0.90 8.56
C ARG A 161 7.01 1.82 7.41
N VAL A 162 8.02 2.41 6.79
CA VAL A 162 7.91 3.07 5.50
C VAL A 162 8.52 2.16 4.45
N VAL A 163 7.81 1.89 3.37
CA VAL A 163 8.18 0.99 2.28
C VAL A 163 8.21 1.79 0.99
N ALA A 164 9.26 1.64 0.21
CA ALA A 164 9.35 2.29 -1.09
C ALA A 164 8.78 1.38 -2.20
N PHE A 165 7.90 1.90 -3.03
CA PHE A 165 7.36 1.22 -4.21
C PHE A 165 7.63 2.02 -5.49
N ALA A 166 8.59 1.57 -6.31
CA ALA A 166 9.50 0.48 -6.05
C ALA A 166 10.91 0.92 -6.44
N ILE A 167 11.91 0.30 -5.83
CA ILE A 167 13.31 0.58 -6.20
C ILE A 167 13.55 0.19 -7.66
N ASP A 168 13.07 -0.97 -8.09
CA ASP A 168 13.01 -1.41 -9.48
C ASP A 168 11.54 -1.31 -9.94
N PRO A 169 11.21 -0.58 -11.00
CA PRO A 169 12.12 0.07 -11.98
C PRO A 169 12.45 1.54 -11.70
N TRP A 170 11.91 2.16 -10.63
CA TRP A 170 11.88 3.62 -10.53
C TRP A 170 13.19 4.26 -10.07
N VAL A 171 14.10 3.51 -9.48
CA VAL A 171 15.39 4.04 -8.97
C VAL A 171 16.60 3.42 -9.68
N ILE A 172 16.57 2.10 -9.93
CA ILE A 172 17.74 1.38 -10.47
C ILE A 172 17.64 1.03 -11.95
N ASP A 173 16.56 1.43 -12.61
CA ASP A 173 16.41 1.25 -14.07
C ASP A 173 17.35 2.16 -14.86
N ASP A 174 17.60 1.80 -16.11
CA ASP A 174 18.51 2.52 -17.02
C ASP A 174 17.84 3.69 -17.78
N THR A 175 16.76 4.25 -17.20
CA THR A 175 16.11 5.46 -17.72
C THR A 175 16.81 6.72 -17.21
N PRO A 176 16.77 7.85 -17.96
CA PRO A 176 17.31 9.12 -17.50
C PRO A 176 16.74 9.58 -16.16
N GLU A 177 15.43 9.39 -15.97
CA GLU A 177 14.67 9.79 -14.78
C GLU A 177 15.09 8.94 -13.57
N ALA A 178 15.17 7.61 -13.72
CA ALA A 178 15.62 6.72 -12.65
C ALA A 178 17.05 7.04 -12.21
N ARG A 179 17.96 7.26 -13.18
CA ARG A 179 19.34 7.69 -12.88
C ARG A 179 19.41 9.04 -12.19
N ALA A 180 18.52 9.98 -12.55
CA ALA A 180 18.45 11.29 -11.90
C ALA A 180 17.97 11.15 -10.45
N LEU A 181 16.90 10.38 -10.22
CA LEU A 181 16.37 10.10 -8.88
C LEU A 181 17.42 9.42 -8.00
N MET A 182 18.08 8.38 -8.50
CA MET A 182 19.11 7.66 -7.76
C MET A 182 20.27 8.57 -7.36
N ARG A 183 20.79 9.39 -8.29
CA ARG A 183 21.88 10.32 -8.00
C ARG A 183 21.49 11.33 -6.94
N ALA A 184 20.33 11.97 -7.10
CA ALA A 184 19.84 12.96 -6.14
C ALA A 184 19.62 12.35 -4.73
N TRP A 185 19.19 11.10 -4.67
CA TRP A 185 19.01 10.36 -3.41
C TRP A 185 20.37 10.11 -2.72
N LEU A 186 21.35 9.64 -3.48
CA LEU A 186 22.71 9.39 -2.95
C LEU A 186 23.38 10.69 -2.49
N ASP A 187 23.22 11.79 -3.24
CA ASP A 187 23.82 13.09 -2.93
C ASP A 187 23.19 13.73 -1.68
N ALA A 188 21.91 13.46 -1.43
CA ALA A 188 21.18 14.03 -0.29
C ALA A 188 21.63 13.49 1.08
N ARG A 189 22.45 12.41 1.12
CA ARG A 189 22.93 11.76 2.37
C ARG A 189 21.80 11.54 3.40
N VAL A 190 20.65 11.11 2.92
CA VAL A 190 19.50 10.79 3.75
C VAL A 190 19.72 9.49 4.52
#